data_a654e21c405d5ed4c1db094d6170a959
#
_entry.id   a654e21c405d5ed4c1db094d6170a959
#
_cell.length_a   1.000
_cell.length_b   1.000
_cell.length_c   1.000
_cell.angle_alpha   90.00
_cell.angle_beta   90.00
_cell.angle_gamma   90.00
#
_symmetry.space_group_name_H-M   'P 1'
#
loop_
_entity.id
_entity.type
_entity.pdbx_description
1 polymer ?
#
loop_
_entity_poly.entity_id
_entity_poly.type
_entity_poly.pdbx_seq_one_letter_code
_entity_poly.pdbx_strand_id
1 'polypeptide(L)'
;MNRRDLLKTGIAALPLISVATAQEIAAKSKGLPPLTIKDVKVITTNGGSHYRWIFLKVITSEPGLYGIGSANNNYETMAVVAALEEHLKPWLIGKDPDRIEDLWQSAQMRTYWRNGPVNNNVLSAMDMALWDIKGKRANMPVYDLLGGKARDGVPVYDHQGGKTKEECLDALQKSVANGFTHVRIQLGGYGGGGFTPQGEGGRPEGGYQGPAFDEEQYVDAIPPLFEFLRDKAGFGPKLIHDVHSHLSGMNAVELARRLQPCQMFYVEDILPPEELAYYRNIREICTTPQAVGEVFSHPLEVVPLVKDRLIDFIRCRVVATGGITPIKKLTTLCEIFGVRTAFQEGGENDPINQIASYHVDISSTAFGIQEENHFPPIVHEMFPGIGEIRRGYLYGSGKPGLGIDIDEALAAKNPLGPIKDGGAYGTDRTIDGAVVKP
;
A
#
# COMPACT_ATOMS: atom_id res chain seq x y z
N MET A 1 15.11 -69.09 -32.51
CA MET A 1 14.64 -68.48 -31.23
C MET A 1 13.69 -67.35 -31.60
N ASN A 2 12.38 -67.55 -31.36
CA ASN A 2 11.33 -66.71 -31.88
C ASN A 2 11.02 -65.57 -30.91
N ARG A 3 10.80 -64.36 -31.40
CA ARG A 3 10.54 -63.17 -30.61
C ARG A 3 9.33 -63.23 -29.66
N ARG A 4 8.58 -64.36 -29.68
CA ARG A 4 7.40 -64.60 -28.85
C ARG A 4 7.69 -65.26 -27.48
N ASP A 5 8.91 -65.73 -27.23
CA ASP A 5 9.25 -66.44 -25.99
C ASP A 5 9.92 -65.56 -24.95
N LEU A 6 10.23 -64.28 -25.29
CA LEU A 6 10.86 -63.33 -24.37
C LEU A 6 9.85 -62.55 -23.51
N LEU A 7 8.52 -62.78 -23.70
CA LEU A 7 7.48 -62.07 -22.98
C LEU A 7 6.81 -62.88 -21.84
N LYS A 8 7.38 -64.03 -21.51
CA LYS A 8 6.75 -64.93 -20.49
C LYS A 8 7.56 -65.10 -19.18
N THR A 9 8.66 -64.41 -19.01
CA THR A 9 9.42 -64.48 -17.77
C THR A 9 9.57 -63.10 -17.16
N GLY A 10 8.88 -62.88 -16.04
CA GLY A 10 9.21 -61.87 -15.06
C GLY A 10 8.30 -60.63 -15.00
N ILE A 11 7.00 -60.79 -14.74
CA ILE A 11 6.35 -59.76 -13.91
C ILE A 11 6.82 -60.02 -12.48
N ALA A 12 8.04 -59.55 -12.18
CA ALA A 12 8.42 -59.29 -10.81
C ALA A 12 7.49 -58.18 -10.34
N ALA A 13 6.70 -58.46 -9.29
CA ALA A 13 5.91 -57.47 -8.60
C ALA A 13 6.85 -56.34 -8.15
N LEU A 14 6.91 -55.26 -8.91
CA LEU A 14 7.50 -54.02 -8.42
C LEU A 14 6.73 -53.68 -7.15
N PRO A 15 7.40 -53.41 -6.02
CA PRO A 15 6.73 -52.96 -4.82
C PRO A 15 5.94 -51.72 -5.22
N LEU A 16 4.65 -51.68 -4.87
CA LEU A 16 3.83 -50.47 -4.96
C LEU A 16 4.54 -49.41 -4.10
N ILE A 17 5.41 -48.64 -4.76
CA ILE A 17 5.93 -47.42 -4.14
C ILE A 17 4.70 -46.54 -3.99
N SER A 18 4.19 -46.40 -2.78
CA SER A 18 3.17 -45.41 -2.48
C SER A 18 3.71 -44.06 -3.00
N VAL A 19 3.06 -43.50 -3.99
CA VAL A 19 3.40 -42.17 -4.47
C VAL A 19 3.03 -41.25 -3.31
N ALA A 20 4.02 -40.85 -2.52
CA ALA A 20 3.83 -39.84 -1.50
C ALA A 20 3.22 -38.61 -2.16
N THR A 21 2.21 -38.01 -1.55
CA THR A 21 1.60 -36.80 -2.06
C THR A 21 2.68 -35.70 -2.17
N ALA A 22 2.51 -34.77 -3.09
CA ALA A 22 3.43 -33.62 -3.23
C ALA A 22 3.64 -32.89 -1.89
N GLN A 23 2.64 -32.91 -1.02
CA GLN A 23 2.64 -32.34 0.31
C GLN A 23 3.54 -33.12 1.29
N GLU A 24 3.52 -34.46 1.26
CA GLU A 24 4.40 -35.32 2.08
C GLU A 24 5.86 -35.21 1.64
N ILE A 25 6.12 -35.12 0.33
CA ILE A 25 7.46 -34.89 -0.20
C ILE A 25 7.98 -33.51 0.23
N ALA A 26 7.16 -32.47 0.11
CA ALA A 26 7.53 -31.12 0.54
C ALA A 26 7.78 -31.03 2.06
N ALA A 27 6.97 -31.70 2.89
CA ALA A 27 7.17 -31.73 4.32
C ALA A 27 8.47 -32.45 4.70
N LYS A 28 8.78 -33.59 4.06
CA LYS A 28 10.05 -34.30 4.27
C LYS A 28 11.27 -33.47 3.86
N SER A 29 11.18 -32.72 2.77
CA SER A 29 12.28 -31.86 2.31
C SER A 29 12.55 -30.67 3.23
N LYS A 30 11.51 -30.18 3.96
CA LYS A 30 11.64 -29.05 4.91
C LYS A 30 11.98 -29.49 6.33
N GLY A 31 11.90 -30.79 6.64
CA GLY A 31 12.02 -31.29 8.01
C GLY A 31 10.89 -30.87 8.95
N LEU A 32 9.77 -30.37 8.41
CA LEU A 32 8.60 -29.90 9.15
C LEU A 32 7.36 -30.73 8.79
N PRO A 33 6.42 -30.97 9.73
CA PRO A 33 5.20 -31.69 9.44
C PRO A 33 4.31 -30.95 8.43
N PRO A 34 3.45 -31.67 7.67
CA PRO A 34 2.47 -31.06 6.80
C PRO A 34 1.55 -30.10 7.55
N LEU A 35 1.21 -28.98 6.93
CA LEU A 35 0.35 -27.95 7.49
C LEU A 35 -0.87 -27.73 6.61
N THR A 36 -2.04 -27.56 7.22
CA THR A 36 -3.28 -27.22 6.50
C THR A 36 -3.99 -26.06 7.17
N ILE A 37 -4.69 -25.25 6.39
CA ILE A 37 -5.57 -24.20 6.89
C ILE A 37 -6.83 -24.86 7.44
N LYS A 38 -7.13 -24.62 8.72
CA LYS A 38 -8.28 -25.21 9.42
C LYS A 38 -9.48 -24.28 9.47
N ASP A 39 -9.24 -23.00 9.65
CA ASP A 39 -10.28 -21.98 9.71
C ASP A 39 -9.75 -20.63 9.27
N VAL A 40 -10.67 -19.74 8.94
CA VAL A 40 -10.41 -18.37 8.54
C VAL A 40 -11.41 -17.47 9.25
N LYS A 41 -10.94 -16.41 9.90
CA LYS A 41 -11.75 -15.44 10.61
C LYS A 41 -11.56 -14.04 10.02
N VAL A 42 -12.65 -13.37 9.68
CA VAL A 42 -12.64 -11.95 9.31
C VAL A 42 -12.83 -11.11 10.57
N ILE A 43 -11.97 -10.12 10.76
CA ILE A 43 -12.00 -9.22 11.91
C ILE A 43 -12.17 -7.81 11.36
N THR A 44 -13.13 -7.07 11.91
CA THR A 44 -13.37 -5.68 11.54
C THR A 44 -13.34 -4.78 12.76
N THR A 45 -12.82 -3.56 12.60
CA THR A 45 -12.76 -2.58 13.68
C THR A 45 -12.70 -1.15 13.13
N ASN A 46 -13.15 -0.18 13.95
CA ASN A 46 -12.96 1.24 13.68
C ASN A 46 -11.64 1.79 14.27
N GLY A 47 -10.79 0.93 14.82
CA GLY A 47 -9.52 1.33 15.43
C GLY A 47 -9.66 2.24 16.65
N GLY A 48 -10.85 2.30 17.28
CA GLY A 48 -11.14 3.24 18.36
C GLY A 48 -11.37 4.69 17.88
N SER A 49 -11.58 4.90 16.57
CA SER A 49 -11.78 6.20 15.92
C SER A 49 -12.77 6.07 14.76
N HIS A 50 -12.42 6.61 13.59
CA HIS A 50 -13.27 6.65 12.39
C HIS A 50 -12.86 5.64 11.31
N TYR A 51 -11.84 4.82 11.56
CA TYR A 51 -11.32 3.87 10.57
C TYR A 51 -12.33 2.77 10.22
N ARG A 52 -12.11 2.12 9.10
CA ARG A 52 -12.93 1.01 8.61
C ARG A 52 -12.06 -0.17 8.22
N TRP A 53 -11.29 -0.65 9.18
CA TRP A 53 -10.28 -1.67 8.97
C TRP A 53 -10.84 -3.09 8.92
N ILE A 54 -10.27 -3.89 8.03
CA ILE A 54 -10.64 -5.28 7.78
C ILE A 54 -9.37 -6.12 7.83
N PHE A 55 -9.40 -7.19 8.60
CA PHE A 55 -8.29 -8.13 8.75
C PHE A 55 -8.77 -9.56 8.53
N LEU A 56 -7.84 -10.41 8.07
CA LEU A 56 -8.03 -11.84 7.95
C LEU A 56 -7.08 -12.54 8.91
N LYS A 57 -7.62 -13.44 9.74
CA LYS A 57 -6.84 -14.38 10.54
C LYS A 57 -6.97 -15.77 9.96
N VAL A 58 -5.85 -16.35 9.52
CA VAL A 58 -5.77 -17.69 8.94
C VAL A 58 -5.25 -18.65 10.02
N ILE A 59 -6.06 -19.60 10.43
CA ILE A 59 -5.77 -20.55 11.51
C ILE A 59 -5.33 -21.88 10.90
N THR A 60 -4.21 -22.45 11.39
CA THR A 60 -3.63 -23.67 10.83
C THR A 60 -3.95 -24.92 11.64
N SER A 61 -3.55 -26.09 11.12
CA SER A 61 -3.65 -27.38 11.83
C SER A 61 -2.66 -27.50 12.99
N GLU A 62 -1.64 -26.65 13.04
CA GLU A 62 -0.71 -26.59 14.17
C GLU A 62 -1.32 -25.71 15.27
N PRO A 63 -1.50 -26.25 16.50
CA PRO A 63 -2.08 -25.50 17.60
C PRO A 63 -1.30 -24.23 17.92
N GLY A 64 -2.01 -23.09 17.96
CA GLY A 64 -1.41 -21.79 18.25
C GLY A 64 -0.74 -21.11 17.06
N LEU A 65 -0.56 -21.78 15.92
CA LEU A 65 -0.01 -21.19 14.72
C LEU A 65 -1.11 -20.60 13.84
N TYR A 66 -1.07 -19.29 13.66
CA TYR A 66 -1.95 -18.52 12.77
C TYR A 66 -1.19 -17.37 12.15
N GLY A 67 -1.73 -16.81 11.08
CA GLY A 67 -1.26 -15.57 10.48
C GLY A 67 -2.37 -14.56 10.35
N ILE A 68 -1.98 -13.30 10.29
CA ILE A 68 -2.89 -12.16 10.10
C ILE A 68 -2.48 -11.36 8.87
N GLY A 69 -3.48 -10.75 8.21
CA GLY A 69 -3.24 -9.90 7.06
C GLY A 69 -4.31 -8.83 6.92
N SER A 70 -3.97 -7.74 6.26
CA SER A 70 -4.85 -6.61 5.99
C SER A 70 -5.61 -6.77 4.68
N ALA A 71 -6.91 -6.47 4.73
CA ALA A 71 -7.79 -6.30 3.57
C ALA A 71 -8.35 -4.89 3.50
N ASN A 72 -7.69 -3.92 4.11
CA ASN A 72 -8.26 -2.60 4.34
C ASN A 72 -8.69 -1.89 3.07
N ASN A 73 -9.98 -1.55 3.01
CA ASN A 73 -10.61 -0.72 1.99
C ASN A 73 -11.70 0.12 2.64
N ASN A 74 -11.43 1.40 2.84
CA ASN A 74 -12.34 2.29 3.55
C ASN A 74 -13.61 2.64 2.76
N TYR A 75 -13.59 2.52 1.43
CA TYR A 75 -14.70 2.91 0.56
C TYR A 75 -15.66 1.75 0.31
N GLU A 76 -15.14 0.59 -0.06
CA GLU A 76 -15.91 -0.61 -0.40
C GLU A 76 -15.81 -1.68 0.71
N THR A 77 -15.76 -1.26 1.98
CA THR A 77 -15.53 -2.11 3.15
C THR A 77 -16.40 -3.37 3.15
N MET A 78 -17.72 -3.23 2.95
CA MET A 78 -18.63 -4.37 3.04
C MET A 78 -18.53 -5.30 1.84
N ALA A 79 -18.16 -4.81 0.66
CA ALA A 79 -17.87 -5.66 -0.50
C ALA A 79 -16.64 -6.55 -0.24
N VAL A 80 -15.60 -6.00 0.39
CA VAL A 80 -14.42 -6.77 0.80
C VAL A 80 -14.76 -7.80 1.87
N VAL A 81 -15.53 -7.44 2.90
CA VAL A 81 -15.98 -8.39 3.94
C VAL A 81 -16.76 -9.54 3.33
N ALA A 82 -17.74 -9.27 2.45
CA ALA A 82 -18.51 -10.30 1.77
C ALA A 82 -17.62 -11.21 0.89
N ALA A 83 -16.67 -10.62 0.16
CA ALA A 83 -15.74 -11.38 -0.67
C ALA A 83 -14.82 -12.30 0.16
N LEU A 84 -14.41 -11.87 1.35
CA LEU A 84 -13.63 -12.69 2.28
C LEU A 84 -14.45 -13.84 2.85
N GLU A 85 -15.63 -13.56 3.40
CA GLU A 85 -16.47 -14.56 4.09
C GLU A 85 -17.10 -15.58 3.13
N GLU A 86 -17.71 -15.10 2.04
CA GLU A 86 -18.53 -15.94 1.17
C GLU A 86 -17.71 -16.63 0.07
N HIS A 87 -16.55 -16.07 -0.29
CA HIS A 87 -15.78 -16.55 -1.44
C HIS A 87 -14.37 -17.03 -1.09
N LEU A 88 -13.59 -16.26 -0.35
CA LEU A 88 -12.21 -16.66 -0.04
C LEU A 88 -12.15 -17.74 1.04
N LYS A 89 -12.82 -17.54 2.16
CA LYS A 89 -12.81 -18.44 3.31
C LYS A 89 -13.13 -19.89 2.95
N PRO A 90 -14.27 -20.23 2.30
CA PRO A 90 -14.58 -21.62 1.96
C PRO A 90 -13.60 -22.24 0.97
N TRP A 91 -12.99 -21.42 0.10
CA TRP A 91 -11.99 -21.88 -0.85
C TRP A 91 -10.62 -22.16 -0.21
N LEU A 92 -10.25 -21.40 0.84
CA LEU A 92 -8.94 -21.46 1.44
C LEU A 92 -8.79 -22.62 2.44
N ILE A 93 -9.87 -23.02 3.11
CA ILE A 93 -9.86 -24.10 4.10
C ILE A 93 -9.38 -25.41 3.43
N GLY A 94 -8.51 -26.16 4.16
CA GLY A 94 -7.90 -27.41 3.73
C GLY A 94 -6.65 -27.27 2.86
N LYS A 95 -6.29 -26.05 2.43
CA LYS A 95 -5.09 -25.83 1.62
C LYS A 95 -3.83 -25.76 2.46
N ASP A 96 -2.70 -25.94 1.79
CA ASP A 96 -1.36 -25.87 2.38
C ASP A 96 -0.88 -24.40 2.41
N PRO A 97 -0.76 -23.75 3.59
CA PRO A 97 -0.35 -22.34 3.71
C PRO A 97 1.10 -22.10 3.29
N ASP A 98 1.93 -23.12 3.16
CA ASP A 98 3.31 -23.00 2.70
C ASP A 98 3.43 -22.68 1.20
N ARG A 99 2.37 -22.88 0.43
CA ARG A 99 2.33 -22.67 -1.03
C ARG A 99 1.86 -21.26 -1.39
N ILE A 100 2.51 -20.24 -0.84
CA ILE A 100 2.08 -18.82 -0.96
C ILE A 100 1.87 -18.41 -2.42
N GLU A 101 2.88 -18.63 -3.28
CA GLU A 101 2.81 -18.23 -4.70
C GLU A 101 1.65 -18.94 -5.43
N ASP A 102 1.50 -20.24 -5.22
CA ASP A 102 0.43 -21.03 -5.84
C ASP A 102 -0.97 -20.56 -5.37
N LEU A 103 -1.13 -20.31 -4.07
CA LEU A 103 -2.38 -19.82 -3.49
C LEU A 103 -2.71 -18.43 -4.01
N TRP A 104 -1.72 -17.53 -4.09
CA TRP A 104 -1.92 -16.19 -4.62
C TRP A 104 -2.39 -16.23 -6.08
N GLN A 105 -1.68 -16.95 -6.95
CA GLN A 105 -2.02 -17.08 -8.37
C GLN A 105 -3.39 -17.75 -8.56
N SER A 106 -3.64 -18.84 -7.84
CA SER A 106 -4.92 -19.56 -7.93
C SER A 106 -6.10 -18.72 -7.43
N ALA A 107 -5.92 -17.96 -6.34
CA ALA A 107 -6.94 -17.07 -5.81
C ALA A 107 -7.26 -15.93 -6.78
N GLN A 108 -6.25 -15.35 -7.44
CA GLN A 108 -6.46 -14.34 -8.45
C GLN A 108 -7.19 -14.89 -9.68
N MET A 109 -6.79 -16.07 -10.19
CA MET A 109 -7.35 -16.65 -11.41
C MET A 109 -8.79 -17.16 -11.24
N ARG A 110 -9.16 -17.67 -10.06
CA ARG A 110 -10.48 -18.22 -9.79
C ARG A 110 -11.62 -17.23 -9.95
N THR A 111 -11.36 -15.93 -9.83
CA THR A 111 -12.40 -14.90 -9.92
C THR A 111 -12.78 -14.53 -11.35
N TYR A 112 -12.05 -15.01 -12.35
CA TYR A 112 -12.16 -14.69 -13.78
C TYR A 112 -11.87 -13.22 -14.08
N TRP A 113 -12.68 -12.26 -13.56
CA TRP A 113 -12.36 -10.82 -13.58
C TRP A 113 -11.39 -10.51 -12.46
N ARG A 114 -10.23 -10.03 -12.83
CA ARG A 114 -9.07 -9.85 -11.94
C ARG A 114 -8.75 -8.39 -11.71
N ASN A 115 -7.97 -8.15 -10.65
CA ASN A 115 -7.54 -6.83 -10.21
C ASN A 115 -8.70 -5.98 -9.66
N GLY A 116 -8.42 -4.72 -9.43
CA GLY A 116 -9.34 -3.80 -8.80
C GLY A 116 -9.28 -3.85 -7.26
N PRO A 117 -9.71 -2.76 -6.61
CA PRO A 117 -9.45 -2.58 -5.17
C PRO A 117 -10.09 -3.66 -4.29
N VAL A 118 -11.32 -4.14 -4.60
CA VAL A 118 -11.96 -5.18 -3.77
C VAL A 118 -11.21 -6.50 -3.87
N ASN A 119 -10.94 -7.00 -5.09
CA ASN A 119 -10.28 -8.29 -5.27
C ASN A 119 -8.83 -8.28 -4.75
N ASN A 120 -8.09 -7.21 -5.01
CA ASN A 120 -6.71 -7.11 -4.56
C ASN A 120 -6.61 -7.06 -3.04
N ASN A 121 -7.52 -6.36 -2.36
CA ASN A 121 -7.52 -6.31 -0.89
C ASN A 121 -7.84 -7.69 -0.27
N VAL A 122 -8.72 -8.45 -0.89
CA VAL A 122 -8.98 -9.86 -0.51
C VAL A 122 -7.73 -10.73 -0.66
N LEU A 123 -7.01 -10.59 -1.79
CA LEU A 123 -5.75 -11.30 -2.03
C LEU A 123 -4.67 -10.89 -1.03
N SER A 124 -4.59 -9.60 -0.72
CA SER A 124 -3.63 -9.04 0.24
C SER A 124 -3.78 -9.64 1.62
N ALA A 125 -5.01 -9.72 2.13
CA ALA A 125 -5.28 -10.31 3.44
C ALA A 125 -4.80 -11.75 3.55
N MET A 126 -5.07 -12.55 2.52
CA MET A 126 -4.58 -13.92 2.44
C MET A 126 -3.05 -13.96 2.37
N ASP A 127 -2.47 -13.20 1.47
CA ASP A 127 -1.04 -13.20 1.19
C ASP A 127 -0.21 -12.81 2.43
N MET A 128 -0.56 -11.69 3.06
CA MET A 128 0.10 -11.25 4.29
C MET A 128 -0.03 -12.28 5.41
N ALA A 129 -1.22 -12.89 5.59
CA ALA A 129 -1.41 -13.94 6.59
C ALA A 129 -0.56 -15.19 6.30
N LEU A 130 -0.39 -15.57 5.04
CA LEU A 130 0.45 -16.70 4.66
C LEU A 130 1.94 -16.41 4.87
N TRP A 131 2.40 -15.19 4.57
CA TRP A 131 3.76 -14.76 4.88
C TRP A 131 4.01 -14.71 6.40
N ASP A 132 3.03 -14.26 7.18
CA ASP A 132 3.09 -14.23 8.65
C ASP A 132 3.23 -15.66 9.21
N ILE A 133 2.40 -16.62 8.75
CA ILE A 133 2.54 -18.05 9.09
C ILE A 133 3.92 -18.56 8.73
N LYS A 134 4.39 -18.26 7.52
CA LYS A 134 5.70 -18.71 7.04
C LYS A 134 6.83 -18.22 7.93
N GLY A 135 6.82 -16.94 8.29
CA GLY A 135 7.83 -16.34 9.15
C GLY A 135 7.78 -16.93 10.58
N LYS A 136 6.59 -17.06 11.17
CA LYS A 136 6.40 -17.69 12.49
C LYS A 136 6.90 -19.13 12.50
N ARG A 137 6.57 -19.90 11.47
CA ARG A 137 7.00 -21.30 11.32
C ARG A 137 8.50 -21.44 11.13
N ALA A 138 9.12 -20.51 10.42
CA ALA A 138 10.57 -20.46 10.24
C ALA A 138 11.30 -19.84 11.44
N ASN A 139 10.58 -19.30 12.42
CA ASN A 139 11.12 -18.50 13.53
C ASN A 139 11.97 -17.31 13.04
N MET A 140 11.52 -16.66 11.97
CA MET A 140 12.19 -15.52 11.32
C MET A 140 11.18 -14.40 11.02
N PRO A 141 11.57 -13.12 11.11
CA PRO A 141 10.79 -12.03 10.55
C PRO A 141 10.64 -12.21 9.04
N VAL A 142 9.54 -11.69 8.46
CA VAL A 142 9.28 -11.82 7.01
C VAL A 142 10.41 -11.22 6.18
N TYR A 143 11.01 -10.09 6.59
CA TYR A 143 12.11 -9.50 5.84
C TYR A 143 13.33 -10.44 5.69
N ASP A 144 13.60 -11.35 6.64
CA ASP A 144 14.68 -12.33 6.51
C ASP A 144 14.36 -13.37 5.43
N LEU A 145 13.07 -13.74 5.27
CA LEU A 145 12.62 -14.61 4.17
C LEU A 145 12.65 -13.90 2.81
N LEU A 146 12.61 -12.57 2.80
CA LEU A 146 12.70 -11.76 1.59
C LEU A 146 14.15 -11.45 1.16
N GLY A 147 15.14 -11.90 1.93
CA GLY A 147 16.57 -11.74 1.61
C GLY A 147 17.40 -11.07 2.70
N GLY A 148 16.77 -10.69 3.83
CA GLY A 148 17.43 -10.02 4.95
C GLY A 148 17.43 -8.49 4.83
N LYS A 149 17.96 -7.83 5.85
CA LYS A 149 18.00 -6.37 5.91
C LYS A 149 18.99 -5.76 4.91
N ALA A 150 18.51 -4.83 4.11
CA ALA A 150 19.32 -3.94 3.28
C ALA A 150 19.67 -2.61 4.01
N ARG A 151 19.03 -2.33 5.15
CA ARG A 151 19.24 -1.13 5.99
C ARG A 151 18.86 -1.39 7.45
N ASP A 152 19.29 -0.50 8.35
CA ASP A 152 19.06 -0.67 9.80
C ASP A 152 17.73 -0.11 10.29
N GLY A 153 17.12 0.81 9.56
CA GLY A 153 15.81 1.42 9.81
C GLY A 153 15.19 1.93 8.53
N VAL A 154 13.88 2.02 8.47
CA VAL A 154 13.15 2.49 7.28
C VAL A 154 12.87 3.99 7.43
N PRO A 155 13.50 4.88 6.63
CA PRO A 155 13.16 6.29 6.65
C PRO A 155 11.70 6.52 6.27
N VAL A 156 11.05 7.42 7.00
CA VAL A 156 9.67 7.82 6.76
C VAL A 156 9.56 9.33 6.64
N TYR A 157 8.50 9.82 5.98
CA TYR A 157 8.23 11.24 5.91
C TYR A 157 7.05 11.64 6.79
N ASP A 158 7.13 12.86 7.32
CA ASP A 158 6.10 13.44 8.19
C ASP A 158 5.07 14.23 7.37
N HIS A 159 3.81 14.19 7.79
CA HIS A 159 2.69 14.92 7.18
C HIS A 159 2.48 16.24 7.92
N GLN A 160 2.72 17.33 7.25
CA GLN A 160 2.56 18.67 7.81
C GLN A 160 1.78 19.58 6.86
N GLY A 161 1.24 20.68 7.39
CA GLY A 161 0.52 21.66 6.60
C GLY A 161 0.12 22.87 7.41
N GLY A 162 -0.55 23.80 6.76
CA GLY A 162 -1.07 25.01 7.37
C GLY A 162 -2.05 25.72 6.45
N LYS A 163 -2.75 26.71 6.97
CA LYS A 163 -3.63 27.57 6.19
C LYS A 163 -2.88 28.70 5.51
N THR A 164 -1.69 29.03 6.03
CA THR A 164 -0.80 30.07 5.49
C THR A 164 0.60 29.50 5.27
N LYS A 165 1.42 30.24 4.53
CA LYS A 165 2.83 29.86 4.29
C LYS A 165 3.65 29.86 5.58
N GLU A 166 3.33 30.76 6.51
CA GLU A 166 3.96 30.88 7.81
C GLU A 166 3.63 29.68 8.68
N GLU A 167 2.36 29.24 8.75
CA GLU A 167 1.95 28.02 9.46
C GLU A 167 2.64 26.78 8.89
N CYS A 168 2.76 26.69 7.56
CA CYS A 168 3.50 25.62 6.90
C CYS A 168 5.00 25.64 7.28
N LEU A 169 5.60 26.81 7.41
CA LEU A 169 7.00 26.96 7.85
C LEU A 169 7.19 26.49 9.30
N ASP A 170 6.32 26.93 10.20
CA ASP A 170 6.35 26.53 11.62
C ASP A 170 6.21 25.00 11.75
N ALA A 171 5.27 24.40 11.00
CA ALA A 171 5.06 22.95 10.97
C ALA A 171 6.29 22.22 10.43
N LEU A 172 6.91 22.69 9.34
CA LEU A 172 8.14 22.14 8.79
C LEU A 172 9.28 22.18 9.82
N GLN A 173 9.48 23.32 10.47
CA GLN A 173 10.56 23.51 11.49
C GLN A 173 10.36 22.56 12.68
N LYS A 174 9.13 22.39 13.13
CA LYS A 174 8.77 21.45 14.20
C LYS A 174 9.07 19.99 13.80
N SER A 175 8.71 19.60 12.58
CA SER A 175 8.99 18.27 12.06
C SER A 175 10.50 17.99 12.00
N VAL A 176 11.27 18.94 11.48
CA VAL A 176 12.74 18.85 11.44
C VAL A 176 13.34 18.76 12.85
N ALA A 177 12.84 19.53 13.81
CA ALA A 177 13.28 19.47 15.20
C ALA A 177 12.99 18.10 15.85
N ASN A 178 11.92 17.43 15.43
CA ASN A 178 11.58 16.05 15.84
C ASN A 178 12.46 14.98 15.15
N GLY A 179 13.34 15.39 14.22
CA GLY A 179 14.31 14.53 13.56
C GLY A 179 13.89 13.98 12.20
N PHE A 180 12.76 14.42 11.66
CA PHE A 180 12.38 14.07 10.28
C PHE A 180 13.24 14.85 9.28
N THR A 181 13.72 14.15 8.27
CA THR A 181 14.47 14.74 7.16
C THR A 181 13.62 14.99 5.93
N HIS A 182 12.49 14.29 5.83
CA HIS A 182 11.51 14.36 4.73
C HIS A 182 10.18 14.83 5.30
N VAL A 183 9.59 15.83 4.68
CA VAL A 183 8.33 16.42 5.15
C VAL A 183 7.43 16.72 3.96
N ARG A 184 6.21 16.17 3.98
CA ARG A 184 5.16 16.50 3.04
C ARG A 184 4.41 17.74 3.55
N ILE A 185 4.33 18.78 2.74
CA ILE A 185 3.68 20.04 3.09
C ILE A 185 2.45 20.26 2.24
N GLN A 186 1.31 20.52 2.92
CA GLN A 186 0.03 20.87 2.32
C GLN A 186 -0.42 22.26 2.73
N LEU A 187 -0.94 23.05 1.78
CA LEU A 187 -1.51 24.36 2.02
C LEU A 187 -3.04 24.29 1.90
N GLY A 188 -3.74 24.70 2.96
CA GLY A 188 -5.21 24.76 2.97
C GLY A 188 -5.94 23.44 3.09
N GLY A 189 -5.24 22.33 3.17
CA GLY A 189 -5.77 20.97 3.27
C GLY A 189 -5.40 20.07 2.09
N TYR A 190 -5.89 18.84 2.12
CA TYR A 190 -5.64 17.85 1.09
C TYR A 190 -6.26 18.24 -0.25
N GLY A 191 -5.55 17.90 -1.33
CA GLY A 191 -6.04 18.00 -2.68
C GLY A 191 -6.54 19.36 -3.10
N GLY A 192 -6.06 20.43 -2.43
CA GLY A 192 -6.49 21.79 -2.76
C GLY A 192 -7.82 22.23 -2.15
N GLY A 193 -8.31 21.56 -1.09
CA GLY A 193 -9.55 21.93 -0.40
C GLY A 193 -9.63 23.38 0.10
N GLY A 194 -8.50 24.11 0.12
CA GLY A 194 -8.41 25.54 0.39
C GLY A 194 -8.52 26.45 -0.85
N PHE A 195 -8.62 25.89 -2.05
CA PHE A 195 -8.63 26.63 -3.32
C PHE A 195 -10.03 26.76 -3.92
N THR A 196 -11.00 27.06 -3.07
CA THR A 196 -12.35 27.41 -3.50
C THR A 196 -12.35 28.83 -4.04
N PRO A 197 -12.84 29.08 -5.27
CA PRO A 197 -12.93 30.41 -5.84
C PRO A 197 -13.63 31.38 -4.89
N GLN A 198 -13.02 32.55 -4.68
CA GLN A 198 -13.57 33.58 -3.78
C GLN A 198 -14.64 34.38 -4.53
N GLY A 199 -15.85 34.47 -3.95
CA GLY A 199 -16.92 35.33 -4.44
C GLY A 199 -18.10 34.59 -5.10
N GLU A 200 -19.18 35.32 -5.35
CA GLU A 200 -20.39 34.82 -6.00
C GLU A 200 -20.32 34.79 -7.54
N GLY A 201 -19.26 35.37 -8.11
CA GLY A 201 -19.08 35.45 -9.55
C GLY A 201 -18.73 34.10 -10.18
N GLY A 202 -19.33 33.81 -11.33
CA GLY A 202 -18.98 32.65 -12.14
C GLY A 202 -19.82 31.39 -11.90
N ARG A 203 -20.68 31.36 -10.88
CA ARG A 203 -21.59 30.22 -10.69
C ARG A 203 -22.82 30.33 -11.58
N PRO A 204 -23.25 29.22 -12.21
CA PRO A 204 -24.53 29.21 -12.95
C PRO A 204 -25.71 29.49 -12.03
N GLU A 205 -26.74 30.20 -12.54
CA GLU A 205 -27.96 30.45 -11.78
C GLU A 205 -28.65 29.12 -11.37
N GLY A 206 -28.93 28.97 -10.06
CA GLY A 206 -29.50 27.74 -9.50
C GLY A 206 -28.55 26.53 -9.50
N GLY A 207 -27.26 26.72 -9.82
CA GLY A 207 -26.25 25.68 -9.87
C GLY A 207 -25.73 25.24 -8.50
N TYR A 208 -24.70 24.40 -8.52
CA TYR A 208 -24.01 23.86 -7.34
C TYR A 208 -23.50 24.98 -6.41
N GLN A 209 -23.81 24.88 -5.11
CA GLN A 209 -23.45 25.89 -4.10
C GLN A 209 -22.38 25.42 -3.11
N GLY A 210 -21.90 24.17 -3.24
CA GLY A 210 -20.87 23.62 -2.36
C GLY A 210 -19.45 24.13 -2.67
N PRO A 211 -18.44 23.60 -1.98
CA PRO A 211 -17.04 23.86 -2.26
C PRO A 211 -16.71 23.55 -3.73
N ALA A 212 -15.89 24.38 -4.35
CA ALA A 212 -15.42 24.15 -5.71
C ALA A 212 -13.88 24.18 -5.73
N PHE A 213 -13.29 23.37 -6.61
CA PHE A 213 -11.85 23.33 -6.86
C PHE A 213 -11.53 24.14 -8.13
N ASP A 214 -10.46 24.91 -8.06
CA ASP A 214 -9.93 25.70 -9.17
C ASP A 214 -8.48 25.30 -9.42
N GLU A 215 -8.26 24.55 -10.52
CA GLU A 215 -6.93 24.04 -10.88
C GLU A 215 -5.91 25.16 -11.12
N GLU A 216 -6.31 26.23 -11.82
CA GLU A 216 -5.42 27.32 -12.16
C GLU A 216 -4.98 28.07 -10.89
N GLN A 217 -5.91 28.33 -9.99
CA GLN A 217 -5.59 28.95 -8.69
C GLN A 217 -4.64 28.07 -7.88
N TYR A 218 -4.86 26.76 -7.89
CA TYR A 218 -3.98 25.79 -7.22
C TYR A 218 -2.56 25.83 -7.79
N VAL A 219 -2.42 25.74 -9.12
CA VAL A 219 -1.12 25.78 -9.82
C VAL A 219 -0.40 27.11 -9.58
N ASP A 220 -1.13 28.21 -9.39
CA ASP A 220 -0.55 29.51 -9.07
C ASP A 220 -0.12 29.66 -7.61
N ALA A 221 -0.79 29.00 -6.68
CA ALA A 221 -0.54 29.16 -5.25
C ALA A 221 0.58 28.26 -4.70
N ILE A 222 0.77 27.07 -5.27
CA ILE A 222 1.71 26.07 -4.72
C ILE A 222 3.19 26.45 -4.92
N PRO A 223 3.68 26.88 -6.11
CA PRO A 223 5.08 27.25 -6.27
C PRO A 223 5.55 28.35 -5.31
N PRO A 224 4.82 29.47 -5.10
CA PRO A 224 5.21 30.49 -4.13
C PRO A 224 5.29 30.01 -2.68
N LEU A 225 4.54 28.96 -2.30
CA LEU A 225 4.70 28.32 -1.00
C LEU A 225 6.09 27.69 -0.88
N PHE A 226 6.49 26.87 -1.85
CA PHE A 226 7.76 26.14 -1.78
C PHE A 226 8.96 27.07 -1.99
N GLU A 227 8.85 28.11 -2.77
CA GLU A 227 9.84 29.19 -2.87
C GLU A 227 10.05 29.85 -1.50
N PHE A 228 8.97 30.22 -0.81
CA PHE A 228 9.02 30.78 0.54
C PHE A 228 9.66 29.81 1.55
N LEU A 229 9.28 28.54 1.54
CA LEU A 229 9.86 27.52 2.42
C LEU A 229 11.38 27.35 2.15
N ARG A 230 11.81 27.39 0.88
CA ARG A 230 13.23 27.33 0.51
C ARG A 230 14.00 28.57 0.95
N ASP A 231 13.41 29.76 0.81
CA ASP A 231 14.02 31.00 1.32
C ASP A 231 14.26 30.96 2.83
N LYS A 232 13.31 30.43 3.61
CA LYS A 232 13.36 30.41 5.07
C LYS A 232 14.09 29.22 5.68
N ALA A 233 13.90 28.03 5.14
CA ALA A 233 14.43 26.77 5.69
C ALA A 233 15.61 26.20 4.87
N GLY A 234 15.91 26.76 3.71
CA GLY A 234 16.98 26.28 2.83
C GLY A 234 16.66 24.93 2.19
N PHE A 235 17.72 24.24 1.73
CA PHE A 235 17.63 22.97 1.01
C PHE A 235 17.96 21.73 1.87
N GLY A 236 18.15 21.91 3.19
CA GLY A 236 18.39 20.80 4.12
C GLY A 236 17.20 19.82 4.19
N PRO A 237 15.99 20.30 4.53
CA PRO A 237 14.80 19.47 4.53
C PRO A 237 14.45 18.98 3.12
N LYS A 238 14.05 17.71 3.00
CA LYS A 238 13.53 17.12 1.77
C LYS A 238 12.03 17.34 1.69
N LEU A 239 11.59 18.25 0.82
CA LEU A 239 10.19 18.65 0.72
C LEU A 239 9.44 17.77 -0.27
N ILE A 240 8.25 17.38 0.11
CA ILE A 240 7.28 16.60 -0.65
C ILE A 240 5.99 17.41 -0.76
N HIS A 241 5.30 17.32 -1.88
CA HIS A 241 3.98 17.87 -2.06
C HIS A 241 3.07 16.85 -2.72
N ASP A 242 1.89 16.64 -2.16
CA ASP A 242 0.87 15.74 -2.66
C ASP A 242 -0.22 16.54 -3.39
N VAL A 243 -0.37 16.26 -4.67
CA VAL A 243 -1.40 16.87 -5.52
C VAL A 243 -2.70 16.06 -5.48
N HIS A 244 -2.59 14.81 -5.06
CA HIS A 244 -3.72 13.91 -4.83
C HIS A 244 -4.61 13.70 -6.07
N SER A 245 -3.98 13.56 -7.23
CA SER A 245 -4.62 13.29 -8.53
C SER A 245 -5.60 14.36 -9.04
N HIS A 246 -5.59 15.58 -8.47
CA HIS A 246 -6.58 16.62 -8.78
C HIS A 246 -6.31 17.42 -10.06
N LEU A 247 -5.11 17.33 -10.63
CA LEU A 247 -4.76 18.13 -11.81
C LEU A 247 -4.99 17.37 -13.11
N SER A 248 -5.46 18.11 -14.10
CA SER A 248 -5.51 17.67 -15.49
C SER A 248 -4.16 17.83 -16.19
N GLY A 249 -3.97 17.13 -17.31
CA GLY A 249 -2.69 16.93 -17.97
C GLY A 249 -1.74 18.12 -18.06
N MET A 250 -2.15 19.25 -18.68
CA MET A 250 -1.24 20.39 -18.87
C MET A 250 -1.00 21.19 -17.58
N ASN A 251 -1.97 21.26 -16.68
CA ASN A 251 -1.82 21.89 -15.38
C ASN A 251 -0.82 21.13 -14.50
N ALA A 252 -0.84 19.80 -14.56
CA ALA A 252 0.18 18.95 -13.90
C ALA A 252 1.59 19.20 -14.47
N VAL A 253 1.73 19.30 -15.79
CA VAL A 253 3.01 19.61 -16.45
C VAL A 253 3.53 20.99 -16.01
N GLU A 254 2.66 22.00 -15.96
CA GLU A 254 3.04 23.36 -15.56
C GLU A 254 3.43 23.41 -14.08
N LEU A 255 2.69 22.76 -13.19
CA LEU A 255 3.05 22.68 -11.77
C LEU A 255 4.42 22.00 -11.58
N ALA A 256 4.63 20.85 -12.20
CA ALA A 256 5.91 20.15 -12.11
C ALA A 256 7.09 21.01 -12.57
N ARG A 257 6.92 21.74 -13.69
CA ARG A 257 7.92 22.67 -14.23
C ARG A 257 8.20 23.83 -13.26
N ARG A 258 7.16 24.43 -12.67
CA ARG A 258 7.30 25.57 -11.73
C ARG A 258 7.94 25.16 -10.40
N LEU A 259 7.77 23.93 -9.98
CA LEU A 259 8.40 23.40 -8.75
C LEU A 259 9.87 22.99 -8.93
N GLN A 260 10.39 22.93 -10.17
CA GLN A 260 11.78 22.52 -10.42
C GLN A 260 12.82 23.34 -9.65
N PRO A 261 12.76 24.69 -9.56
CA PRO A 261 13.71 25.48 -8.78
C PRO A 261 13.69 25.16 -7.26
N CYS A 262 12.56 24.66 -6.77
CA CYS A 262 12.39 24.31 -5.35
C CYS A 262 13.07 23.00 -4.97
N GLN A 263 13.62 22.23 -5.92
CA GLN A 263 14.34 20.96 -5.69
C GLN A 263 13.54 20.06 -4.76
N MET A 264 12.34 19.73 -5.16
CA MET A 264 11.46 18.81 -4.42
C MET A 264 12.13 17.43 -4.28
N PHE A 265 11.86 16.72 -3.20
CA PHE A 265 12.22 15.31 -3.11
C PHE A 265 11.40 14.51 -4.12
N TYR A 266 10.09 14.76 -4.16
CA TYR A 266 9.20 14.44 -5.27
C TYR A 266 7.88 15.24 -5.18
N VAL A 267 7.15 15.27 -6.27
CA VAL A 267 5.73 15.64 -6.31
C VAL A 267 4.93 14.34 -6.40
N GLU A 268 3.93 14.21 -5.53
CA GLU A 268 3.16 13.02 -5.25
C GLU A 268 1.83 13.08 -6.01
N ASP A 269 1.50 11.98 -6.71
CA ASP A 269 0.23 11.73 -7.41
C ASP A 269 -0.32 12.97 -8.15
N ILE A 270 0.55 13.55 -9.02
CA ILE A 270 0.25 14.80 -9.72
C ILE A 270 -0.85 14.62 -10.78
N LEU A 271 -1.05 13.39 -11.27
CA LEU A 271 -2.02 13.02 -12.31
C LEU A 271 -2.86 11.83 -11.88
N PRO A 272 -4.14 11.78 -12.25
CA PRO A 272 -4.97 10.61 -12.07
C PRO A 272 -4.55 9.45 -12.99
N PRO A 273 -4.94 8.18 -12.68
CA PRO A 273 -4.56 7.01 -13.47
C PRO A 273 -5.00 7.07 -14.94
N GLU A 274 -6.05 7.82 -15.25
CA GLU A 274 -6.56 7.99 -16.61
C GLU A 274 -5.67 8.85 -17.50
N GLU A 275 -4.71 9.60 -16.90
CA GLU A 275 -3.88 10.58 -17.60
C GLU A 275 -2.37 10.25 -17.58
N LEU A 276 -2.02 8.98 -17.38
CA LEU A 276 -0.62 8.52 -17.27
C LEU A 276 0.27 8.92 -18.46
N ALA A 277 -0.31 9.16 -19.64
CA ALA A 277 0.44 9.58 -20.82
C ALA A 277 1.19 10.92 -20.61
N TYR A 278 0.65 11.81 -19.78
CA TYR A 278 1.26 13.12 -19.50
C TYR A 278 2.54 13.06 -18.66
N TYR A 279 2.84 11.95 -17.98
CA TYR A 279 4.15 11.77 -17.35
C TYR A 279 5.31 11.87 -18.35
N ARG A 280 5.09 11.49 -19.60
CA ARG A 280 6.08 11.70 -20.67
C ARG A 280 6.30 13.20 -20.93
N ASN A 281 5.26 14.00 -21.01
CA ASN A 281 5.36 15.45 -21.18
C ASN A 281 6.10 16.10 -19.99
N ILE A 282 5.80 15.69 -18.77
CA ILE A 282 6.53 16.15 -17.57
C ILE A 282 8.01 15.84 -17.72
N ARG A 283 8.36 14.59 -18.05
CA ARG A 283 9.76 14.15 -18.17
C ARG A 283 10.53 14.85 -19.28
N GLU A 284 9.87 15.24 -20.37
CA GLU A 284 10.48 15.97 -21.49
C GLU A 284 10.77 17.45 -21.14
N ILE A 285 10.01 18.04 -20.22
CA ILE A 285 10.08 19.48 -19.91
C ILE A 285 10.88 19.76 -18.64
N CYS A 286 10.81 18.92 -17.62
CA CYS A 286 11.47 19.16 -16.34
C CYS A 286 12.04 17.91 -15.69
N THR A 287 12.88 18.15 -14.68
CA THR A 287 13.52 17.10 -13.87
C THR A 287 12.92 16.98 -12.45
N THR A 288 11.79 17.62 -12.19
CA THR A 288 11.10 17.51 -10.91
C THR A 288 10.72 16.04 -10.67
N PRO A 289 11.23 15.40 -9.60
CA PRO A 289 10.96 14.01 -9.34
C PRO A 289 9.48 13.76 -9.13
N GLN A 290 8.98 12.65 -9.69
CA GLN A 290 7.59 12.24 -9.65
C GLN A 290 7.43 10.95 -8.85
N ALA A 291 6.43 10.91 -7.96
CA ALA A 291 6.00 9.73 -7.24
C ALA A 291 4.51 9.49 -7.52
N VAL A 292 4.12 8.27 -7.88
CA VAL A 292 2.74 7.96 -8.25
C VAL A 292 2.39 6.52 -7.95
N GLY A 293 1.12 6.25 -7.70
CA GLY A 293 0.65 4.88 -7.63
C GLY A 293 -0.30 4.55 -6.48
N GLU A 294 -0.67 5.50 -5.64
CA GLU A 294 -1.59 5.30 -4.52
C GLU A 294 -2.89 4.61 -4.96
N VAL A 295 -3.47 5.07 -6.06
CA VAL A 295 -4.74 4.56 -6.58
C VAL A 295 -4.58 3.42 -7.59
N PHE A 296 -3.36 2.96 -7.87
CA PHE A 296 -3.13 1.87 -8.83
C PHE A 296 -3.56 0.52 -8.26
N SER A 297 -4.30 -0.21 -9.05
CA SER A 297 -4.80 -1.54 -8.71
C SER A 297 -4.51 -2.59 -9.78
N HIS A 298 -3.82 -2.21 -10.85
CA HIS A 298 -3.48 -3.10 -11.96
C HIS A 298 -2.00 -2.96 -12.36
N PRO A 299 -1.26 -4.07 -12.56
CA PRO A 299 0.17 -4.01 -12.90
C PRO A 299 0.48 -3.23 -14.19
N LEU A 300 -0.46 -3.20 -15.14
CA LEU A 300 -0.27 -2.48 -16.40
C LEU A 300 -0.33 -0.96 -16.26
N GLU A 301 -0.81 -0.42 -15.16
CA GLU A 301 -0.72 1.01 -14.83
C GLU A 301 0.72 1.38 -14.48
N VAL A 302 1.42 0.48 -13.80
CA VAL A 302 2.78 0.69 -13.28
C VAL A 302 3.87 0.42 -14.32
N VAL A 303 3.76 -0.72 -15.03
CA VAL A 303 4.86 -1.22 -15.88
C VAL A 303 5.32 -0.22 -16.93
N PRO A 304 4.45 0.49 -17.68
CA PRO A 304 4.89 1.50 -18.63
C PRO A 304 5.68 2.64 -18.00
N LEU A 305 5.23 3.14 -16.84
CA LEU A 305 5.89 4.24 -16.13
C LEU A 305 7.29 3.86 -15.64
N VAL A 306 7.43 2.67 -15.07
CA VAL A 306 8.71 2.15 -14.58
C VAL A 306 9.64 1.82 -15.74
N LYS A 307 9.16 1.06 -16.75
CA LYS A 307 9.95 0.64 -17.90
C LYS A 307 10.53 1.81 -18.69
N ASP A 308 9.72 2.83 -18.92
CA ASP A 308 10.11 4.01 -19.68
C ASP A 308 10.77 5.09 -18.79
N ARG A 309 10.94 4.83 -17.49
CA ARG A 309 11.53 5.75 -16.50
C ARG A 309 10.85 7.11 -16.47
N LEU A 310 9.53 7.11 -16.56
CA LEU A 310 8.72 8.33 -16.55
C LEU A 310 8.50 8.87 -15.14
N ILE A 311 8.75 8.04 -14.14
CA ILE A 311 8.63 8.37 -12.71
C ILE A 311 9.94 8.03 -11.97
N ASP A 312 10.12 8.60 -10.79
CA ASP A 312 11.29 8.37 -9.94
C ASP A 312 10.97 7.46 -8.76
N PHE A 313 9.70 7.45 -8.34
CA PHE A 313 9.19 6.63 -7.25
C PHE A 313 7.83 6.02 -7.60
N ILE A 314 7.64 4.75 -7.19
CA ILE A 314 6.34 4.09 -7.24
C ILE A 314 5.72 4.07 -5.84
N ARG A 315 4.48 4.59 -5.71
CA ARG A 315 3.75 4.76 -4.46
C ARG A 315 2.59 3.77 -4.29
N CYS A 316 2.67 2.59 -4.90
CA CYS A 316 1.59 1.62 -4.74
C CYS A 316 1.31 1.32 -3.26
N ARG A 317 0.04 1.16 -2.94
CA ARG A 317 -0.42 0.67 -1.66
C ARG A 317 -0.33 -0.85 -1.62
N VAL A 318 0.39 -1.43 -0.66
CA VAL A 318 0.65 -2.89 -0.61
C VAL A 318 -0.66 -3.67 -0.57
N VAL A 319 -1.63 -3.24 0.23
CA VAL A 319 -2.95 -3.88 0.31
C VAL A 319 -3.71 -3.79 -1.01
N ALA A 320 -3.66 -2.68 -1.74
CA ALA A 320 -4.38 -2.47 -3.00
C ALA A 320 -3.74 -3.20 -4.20
N THR A 321 -2.49 -3.62 -4.08
CA THR A 321 -1.79 -4.42 -5.10
C THR A 321 -1.86 -5.93 -4.86
N GLY A 322 -2.44 -6.37 -3.75
CA GLY A 322 -2.64 -7.79 -3.46
C GLY A 322 -1.62 -8.40 -2.51
N GLY A 323 -0.88 -7.59 -1.73
CA GLY A 323 -0.01 -8.05 -0.65
C GLY A 323 1.49 -8.07 -0.97
N ILE A 324 2.25 -8.75 -0.14
CA ILE A 324 3.73 -8.81 -0.17
C ILE A 324 4.24 -9.50 -1.46
N THR A 325 3.60 -10.59 -1.88
CA THR A 325 4.03 -11.37 -3.06
C THR A 325 4.09 -10.53 -4.35
N PRO A 326 3.05 -9.79 -4.77
CA PRO A 326 3.13 -8.94 -5.95
C PRO A 326 4.04 -7.72 -5.75
N ILE A 327 4.03 -7.11 -4.57
CA ILE A 327 4.88 -5.94 -4.26
C ILE A 327 6.36 -6.31 -4.32
N LYS A 328 6.77 -7.49 -3.85
CA LYS A 328 8.15 -7.95 -3.99
C LYS A 328 8.57 -8.06 -5.46
N LYS A 329 7.70 -8.54 -6.34
CA LYS A 329 7.95 -8.60 -7.78
C LYS A 329 8.07 -7.21 -8.40
N LEU A 330 7.17 -6.30 -8.01
CA LEU A 330 7.22 -4.90 -8.43
C LEU A 330 8.51 -4.21 -7.97
N THR A 331 8.91 -4.40 -6.71
CA THR A 331 10.15 -3.85 -6.16
C THR A 331 11.39 -4.31 -6.94
N THR A 332 11.43 -5.59 -7.35
CA THR A 332 12.49 -6.13 -8.21
C THR A 332 12.50 -5.48 -9.60
N LEU A 333 11.32 -5.26 -10.19
CA LEU A 333 11.22 -4.52 -11.46
C LEU A 333 11.74 -3.09 -11.30
N CYS A 334 11.37 -2.40 -10.25
CA CYS A 334 11.82 -1.04 -9.94
C CYS A 334 13.34 -0.97 -9.79
N GLU A 335 13.95 -1.93 -9.09
CA GLU A 335 15.40 -2.03 -8.93
C GLU A 335 16.12 -2.11 -10.27
N ILE A 336 15.64 -2.96 -11.18
CA ILE A 336 16.24 -3.14 -12.52
C ILE A 336 16.18 -1.86 -13.35
N PHE A 337 15.10 -1.10 -13.26
CA PHE A 337 14.91 0.13 -14.04
C PHE A 337 15.37 1.41 -13.33
N GLY A 338 15.86 1.32 -12.09
CA GLY A 338 16.35 2.46 -11.32
C GLY A 338 15.25 3.38 -10.80
N VAL A 339 14.03 2.86 -10.65
CA VAL A 339 12.91 3.53 -9.96
C VAL A 339 12.91 3.09 -8.50
N ARG A 340 12.60 4.00 -7.57
CA ARG A 340 12.55 3.68 -6.14
C ARG A 340 11.12 3.42 -5.68
N THR A 341 10.97 2.74 -4.53
CA THR A 341 9.65 2.58 -3.88
C THR A 341 9.41 3.70 -2.87
N ALA A 342 8.14 4.09 -2.73
CA ALA A 342 7.66 5.05 -1.74
C ALA A 342 6.23 4.66 -1.36
N PHE A 343 6.07 3.48 -0.73
CA PHE A 343 4.74 2.88 -0.51
C PHE A 343 3.82 3.79 0.29
N GLN A 344 2.56 3.83 -0.17
CA GLN A 344 1.52 4.64 0.43
C GLN A 344 1.02 4.02 1.74
N GLU A 345 1.04 4.82 2.81
CA GLU A 345 0.59 4.46 4.15
C GLU A 345 -0.22 5.59 4.81
N GLY A 346 -0.90 6.39 4.00
CA GLY A 346 -1.67 7.57 4.46
C GLY A 346 -2.79 7.27 5.46
N GLY A 347 -3.41 8.30 5.95
CA GLY A 347 -4.23 8.37 7.15
C GLY A 347 -5.34 7.34 7.35
N GLU A 348 -5.84 6.69 6.32
CA GLU A 348 -6.84 5.61 6.42
C GLU A 348 -6.23 4.21 6.49
N ASN A 349 -4.91 4.09 6.34
CA ASN A 349 -4.23 2.81 6.35
C ASN A 349 -4.13 2.20 7.75
N ASP A 350 -3.90 0.90 7.82
CA ASP A 350 -3.88 0.16 9.08
C ASP A 350 -2.47 -0.32 9.46
N PRO A 351 -2.24 -0.64 10.75
CA PRO A 351 -0.93 -1.02 11.24
C PRO A 351 -0.34 -2.28 10.60
N ILE A 352 -1.17 -3.24 10.18
CA ILE A 352 -0.68 -4.49 9.56
C ILE A 352 -0.14 -4.21 8.16
N ASN A 353 -0.83 -3.34 7.38
CA ASN A 353 -0.33 -2.93 6.08
C ASN A 353 0.98 -2.13 6.22
N GLN A 354 1.07 -1.19 7.16
CA GLN A 354 2.30 -0.43 7.40
C GLN A 354 3.49 -1.34 7.73
N ILE A 355 3.28 -2.38 8.54
CA ILE A 355 4.33 -3.34 8.86
C ILE A 355 4.64 -4.28 7.68
N ALA A 356 3.65 -4.64 6.87
CA ALA A 356 3.91 -5.40 5.64
C ALA A 356 4.81 -4.61 4.67
N SER A 357 4.54 -3.31 4.48
CA SER A 357 5.40 -2.40 3.72
C SER A 357 6.81 -2.31 4.31
N TYR A 358 6.92 -2.14 5.64
CA TYR A 358 8.21 -2.16 6.34
C TYR A 358 9.06 -3.40 6.01
N HIS A 359 8.46 -4.58 5.97
CA HIS A 359 9.20 -5.82 5.67
C HIS A 359 9.78 -5.83 4.24
N VAL A 360 9.07 -5.28 3.29
CA VAL A 360 9.55 -5.15 1.91
C VAL A 360 10.63 -4.07 1.84
N ASP A 361 10.39 -2.92 2.44
CA ASP A 361 11.25 -1.76 2.38
C ASP A 361 12.59 -1.97 3.08
N ILE A 362 12.61 -2.62 4.24
CA ILE A 362 13.85 -2.90 4.96
C ILE A 362 14.74 -3.92 4.23
N SER A 363 14.15 -4.78 3.38
CA SER A 363 14.84 -5.82 2.63
C SER A 363 15.15 -5.46 1.18
N SER A 364 14.81 -4.24 0.72
CA SER A 364 14.94 -3.84 -0.68
C SER A 364 15.98 -2.75 -0.89
N THR A 365 16.82 -2.88 -1.91
CA THR A 365 17.75 -1.83 -2.35
C THR A 365 17.06 -0.76 -3.20
N ALA A 366 15.92 -1.07 -3.83
CA ALA A 366 15.11 -0.11 -4.60
C ALA A 366 14.32 0.87 -3.72
N PHE A 367 14.41 0.77 -2.41
CA PHE A 367 13.67 1.62 -1.47
C PHE A 367 14.08 3.09 -1.57
N GLY A 368 13.11 3.98 -1.53
CA GLY A 368 13.30 5.43 -1.44
C GLY A 368 12.89 6.00 -0.09
N ILE A 369 11.60 5.90 0.20
CA ILE A 369 11.01 6.36 1.46
C ILE A 369 9.68 5.64 1.68
N GLN A 370 9.22 5.50 2.92
CA GLN A 370 7.88 5.00 3.24
C GLN A 370 7.02 6.15 3.78
N GLU A 371 5.79 6.22 3.37
CA GLU A 371 4.79 7.03 4.07
C GLU A 371 4.49 6.38 5.42
N GLU A 372 4.15 7.17 6.41
CA GLU A 372 3.85 6.65 7.73
C GLU A 372 2.53 7.21 8.27
N ASN A 373 1.96 6.52 9.24
CA ASN A 373 0.77 6.95 9.94
C ASN A 373 1.04 7.05 11.45
N HIS A 374 0.72 8.21 12.02
CA HIS A 374 0.76 8.42 13.46
C HIS A 374 -0.48 7.84 14.13
N PHE A 375 -0.39 6.62 14.59
CA PHE A 375 -1.51 5.94 15.23
C PHE A 375 -1.75 6.43 16.67
N PRO A 376 -3.00 6.62 17.09
CA PRO A 376 -3.33 7.00 18.46
C PRO A 376 -3.04 5.85 19.46
N PRO A 377 -2.90 6.15 20.77
CA PRO A 377 -2.52 5.16 21.78
C PRO A 377 -3.37 3.89 21.79
N ILE A 378 -4.69 4.00 21.60
CA ILE A 378 -5.58 2.83 21.54
C ILE A 378 -5.25 1.85 20.42
N VAL A 379 -4.69 2.35 19.30
CA VAL A 379 -4.27 1.51 18.18
C VAL A 379 -2.98 0.75 18.57
N HIS A 380 -2.06 1.37 19.31
CA HIS A 380 -0.88 0.67 19.83
C HIS A 380 -1.24 -0.45 20.83
N GLU A 381 -2.32 -0.27 21.62
CA GLU A 381 -2.86 -1.31 22.50
C GLU A 381 -3.52 -2.44 21.70
N MET A 382 -4.28 -2.07 20.66
CA MET A 382 -5.01 -3.03 19.81
C MET A 382 -4.08 -3.85 18.90
N PHE A 383 -2.95 -3.27 18.49
CA PHE A 383 -2.00 -3.88 17.56
C PHE A 383 -0.60 -4.00 18.17
N PRO A 384 -0.36 -4.92 19.12
CA PRO A 384 0.97 -5.09 19.72
C PRO A 384 2.00 -5.49 18.65
N GLY A 385 3.06 -4.70 18.54
CA GLY A 385 4.12 -4.91 17.53
C GLY A 385 4.06 -3.96 16.34
N ILE A 386 3.23 -2.94 16.38
CA ILE A 386 3.05 -1.91 15.34
C ILE A 386 4.34 -1.23 14.86
N GLY A 387 5.44 -1.38 15.57
CA GLY A 387 6.68 -0.69 15.29
C GLY A 387 6.76 0.67 15.99
N GLU A 388 7.92 1.29 15.90
CA GLU A 388 8.22 2.55 16.56
C GLU A 388 8.92 3.52 15.60
N ILE A 389 8.41 4.75 15.51
CA ILE A 389 9.05 5.80 14.74
C ILE A 389 9.94 6.61 15.67
N ARG A 390 11.22 6.66 15.36
CA ARG A 390 12.23 7.43 16.09
C ARG A 390 13.07 8.23 15.13
N ARG A 391 13.05 9.56 15.29
CA ARG A 391 13.87 10.50 14.50
C ARG A 391 13.70 10.30 12.98
N GLY A 392 12.45 10.10 12.52
CA GLY A 392 12.13 9.90 11.11
C GLY A 392 12.47 8.53 10.54
N TYR A 393 12.63 7.51 11.39
CA TYR A 393 12.85 6.12 10.99
C TYR A 393 11.86 5.18 11.68
N LEU A 394 11.23 4.31 10.93
CA LEU A 394 10.39 3.22 11.44
C LEU A 394 11.25 1.99 11.74
N TYR A 395 11.00 1.39 12.90
CA TYR A 395 11.62 0.16 13.38
C TYR A 395 10.53 -0.86 13.71
N GLY A 396 10.50 -1.97 13.02
CA GLY A 396 9.60 -3.10 13.35
C GLY A 396 10.09 -3.86 14.59
N SER A 397 9.22 -4.71 15.13
CA SER A 397 9.48 -5.47 16.37
C SER A 397 10.61 -6.50 16.27
N GLY A 398 10.97 -6.93 15.07
CA GLY A 398 11.95 -8.00 14.83
C GLY A 398 11.48 -9.41 15.22
N LYS A 399 10.23 -9.57 15.67
CA LYS A 399 9.65 -10.87 16.01
C LYS A 399 9.35 -11.69 14.74
N PRO A 400 9.25 -13.05 14.86
CA PRO A 400 8.89 -13.91 13.75
C PRO A 400 7.56 -13.54 13.08
N GLY A 401 7.45 -13.81 11.79
CA GLY A 401 6.30 -13.42 10.98
C GLY A 401 6.33 -11.93 10.63
N LEU A 402 5.17 -11.30 10.58
CA LEU A 402 5.05 -9.84 10.47
C LEU A 402 5.48 -9.15 11.78
N GLY A 403 5.51 -9.89 12.89
CA GLY A 403 5.93 -9.36 14.19
C GLY A 403 4.93 -8.41 14.84
N ILE A 404 3.73 -8.32 14.31
CA ILE A 404 2.57 -7.58 14.82
C ILE A 404 1.41 -8.56 15.06
N ASP A 405 0.50 -8.23 15.96
CA ASP A 405 -0.70 -9.01 16.23
C ASP A 405 -1.91 -8.08 16.43
N ILE A 406 -3.10 -8.67 16.64
CA ILE A 406 -4.34 -7.95 16.93
C ILE A 406 -4.97 -8.46 18.21
N ASP A 407 -5.28 -7.55 19.15
CA ASP A 407 -6.17 -7.86 20.28
C ASP A 407 -7.62 -7.89 19.78
N GLU A 408 -8.10 -9.11 19.50
CA GLU A 408 -9.44 -9.34 18.98
C GLU A 408 -10.54 -8.89 19.95
N ALA A 409 -10.28 -8.93 21.26
CA ALA A 409 -11.26 -8.50 22.26
C ALA A 409 -11.38 -6.97 22.28
N LEU A 410 -10.28 -6.26 22.11
CA LEU A 410 -10.29 -4.80 21.98
C LEU A 410 -10.86 -4.36 20.62
N ALA A 411 -10.54 -5.05 19.55
CA ALA A 411 -11.12 -4.83 18.22
C ALA A 411 -12.65 -5.00 18.24
N ALA A 412 -13.16 -6.05 18.88
CA ALA A 412 -14.61 -6.29 19.01
C ALA A 412 -15.35 -5.22 19.84
N LYS A 413 -14.67 -4.55 20.77
CA LYS A 413 -15.22 -3.41 21.52
C LYS A 413 -15.30 -2.13 20.68
N ASN A 414 -14.62 -2.09 19.54
CA ASN A 414 -14.56 -0.94 18.63
C ASN A 414 -15.04 -1.37 17.22
N PRO A 415 -16.33 -1.76 17.07
CA PRO A 415 -16.85 -2.26 15.80
C PRO A 415 -16.93 -1.16 14.75
N LEU A 416 -17.08 -1.55 13.48
CA LEU A 416 -17.34 -0.60 12.40
C LEU A 416 -18.58 0.23 12.70
N GLY A 417 -18.48 1.53 12.53
CA GLY A 417 -19.64 2.42 12.54
C GLY A 417 -20.54 2.23 11.30
N PRO A 418 -21.70 2.85 11.27
CA PRO A 418 -22.56 2.86 10.09
C PRO A 418 -21.81 3.46 8.90
N ILE A 419 -22.13 2.97 7.70
CA ILE A 419 -21.67 3.59 6.47
C ILE A 419 -22.32 4.97 6.38
N LYS A 420 -21.51 6.02 6.35
CA LYS A 420 -22.02 7.36 6.07
C LYS A 420 -22.13 7.51 4.56
N ASP A 421 -23.25 8.03 4.09
CA ASP A 421 -23.40 8.40 2.69
C ASP A 421 -22.31 9.40 2.29
N GLY A 422 -21.77 9.21 1.09
CA GLY A 422 -20.88 10.18 0.46
C GLY A 422 -19.40 9.86 0.48
N GLY A 423 -18.98 8.65 0.79
CA GLY A 423 -17.56 8.28 0.66
C GLY A 423 -16.62 9.22 1.44
N ALA A 424 -15.36 8.87 1.59
CA ALA A 424 -14.41 9.71 2.32
C ALA A 424 -13.97 10.94 1.51
N TYR A 425 -13.95 10.83 0.20
CA TYR A 425 -13.75 11.98 -0.69
C TYR A 425 -15.13 12.47 -1.11
N GLY A 426 -15.51 13.64 -0.59
CA GLY A 426 -16.60 14.41 -1.17
C GLY A 426 -16.31 14.54 -2.66
N THR A 427 -17.33 14.45 -3.49
CA THR A 427 -17.16 14.68 -4.92
C THR A 427 -16.79 16.13 -5.11
N ASP A 428 -15.51 16.44 -5.31
CA ASP A 428 -15.07 17.79 -5.63
C ASP A 428 -15.64 18.20 -6.98
N ARG A 429 -15.96 19.49 -7.10
CA ARG A 429 -16.59 20.03 -8.28
C ARG A 429 -15.91 21.33 -8.70
N THR A 430 -15.95 21.61 -9.98
CA THR A 430 -15.64 22.95 -10.50
C THR A 430 -16.75 23.94 -10.13
N ILE A 431 -16.50 25.22 -10.34
CA ILE A 431 -17.46 26.27 -10.02
C ILE A 431 -18.79 26.15 -10.78
N ASP A 432 -18.77 25.57 -11.97
CA ASP A 432 -19.94 25.27 -12.79
C ASP A 432 -20.65 23.96 -12.44
N GLY A 433 -20.13 23.23 -11.44
CA GLY A 433 -20.70 22.00 -10.89
C GLY A 433 -20.25 20.71 -11.56
N ALA A 434 -19.30 20.74 -12.50
CA ALA A 434 -18.72 19.53 -13.06
C ALA A 434 -17.87 18.80 -12.00
N VAL A 435 -17.86 17.46 -12.05
CA VAL A 435 -17.07 16.62 -11.13
C VAL A 435 -15.60 16.73 -11.48
N VAL A 436 -14.77 16.99 -10.49
CA VAL A 436 -13.30 16.92 -10.58
C VAL A 436 -12.86 15.51 -10.18
N LYS A 437 -11.84 14.97 -10.84
CA LYS A 437 -11.22 13.70 -10.42
C LYS A 437 -10.54 13.88 -9.06
N PRO A 438 -10.66 12.89 -8.16
CA PRO A 438 -10.01 12.95 -6.86
C PRO A 438 -8.52 12.74 -6.96
#